data_e3c83ebec774c05507971e10a1bf1b19
#
_entry.id   e3c83ebec774c05507971e10a1bf1b19
#
_cell.length_a   1.000
_cell.length_b   1.000
_cell.length_c   1.000
_cell.angle_alpha   90.00
_cell.angle_beta   90.00
_cell.angle_gamma   90.00
#
_symmetry.space_group_name_H-M   'P 1'
#
loop_
_entity.id
_entity.type
_entity.pdbx_description
1 polymer ?
#
loop_
_entity_poly.entity_id
_entity_poly.type
_entity_poly.pdbx_seq_one_letter_code
_entity_poly.pdbx_strand_id
1 'polypeptide(L)' 'MIKITIEHLGNKVTVTDEIAHDITDVIDLMEKALLKIGYEPERVKGGFLYKASEIQKEDK' A
#
# COMPACT_ATOMS: atom_id res chain seq x y z
N MET A 1 -6.04 5.77 -14.65
CA MET A 1 -6.61 4.80 -13.71
C MET A 1 -5.51 3.93 -13.12
N ILE A 2 -5.57 3.71 -11.82
CA ILE A 2 -4.62 2.84 -11.13
C ILE A 2 -5.39 1.70 -10.48
N LYS A 3 -4.88 0.49 -10.67
CA LYS A 3 -5.51 -0.71 -10.13
C LYS A 3 -4.46 -1.49 -9.38
N ILE A 4 -4.77 -1.85 -8.14
CA ILE A 4 -3.86 -2.62 -7.29
C ILE A 4 -4.57 -3.88 -6.85
N THR A 5 -3.91 -5.02 -7.05
CA THR A 5 -4.43 -6.31 -6.63
C THR A 5 -3.45 -6.94 -5.66
N ILE A 6 -3.96 -7.41 -4.52
CA ILE A 6 -3.17 -8.11 -3.53
C ILE A 6 -3.78 -9.48 -3.30
N GLU A 7 -2.93 -10.49 -3.33
CA GLU A 7 -3.35 -11.87 -3.10
C GLU A 7 -2.54 -12.42 -1.94
N HIS A 8 -3.22 -12.94 -0.93
CA HIS A 8 -2.55 -13.44 0.28
C HIS A 8 -3.36 -14.56 0.90
N LEU A 9 -2.75 -15.73 1.01
CA LEU A 9 -3.35 -16.90 1.66
C LEU A 9 -4.74 -17.21 1.13
N GLY A 10 -4.90 -17.17 -0.20
CA GLY A 10 -6.17 -17.50 -0.82
C GLY A 10 -7.15 -16.35 -0.90
N ASN A 11 -6.85 -15.23 -0.29
CA ASN A 11 -7.69 -14.04 -0.37
C ASN A 11 -7.15 -13.10 -1.44
N LYS A 12 -8.06 -12.46 -2.16
CA LYS A 12 -7.67 -11.55 -3.22
C LYS A 12 -8.49 -10.27 -3.10
N VAL A 13 -7.80 -9.14 -3.10
CA VAL A 13 -8.43 -7.83 -3.01
C VAL A 13 -7.95 -6.99 -4.18
N THR A 14 -8.89 -6.34 -4.85
CA THR A 14 -8.57 -5.41 -5.92
C THR A 14 -9.18 -4.06 -5.58
N VAL A 15 -8.36 -3.01 -5.66
CA VAL A 15 -8.81 -1.64 -5.46
C VAL A 15 -8.41 -0.81 -6.68
N THR A 16 -9.27 0.12 -7.04
CA THR A 16 -9.01 0.98 -8.19
C THR A 16 -9.26 2.43 -7.82
N ASP A 17 -8.57 3.32 -8.53
CA ASP A 17 -8.78 4.75 -8.40
C ASP A 17 -8.65 5.35 -9.80
N GLU A 18 -9.75 5.89 -10.31
CA GLU A 18 -9.78 6.35 -11.69
C GLU A 18 -9.11 7.70 -11.88
N ILE A 19 -8.99 8.48 -10.82
CA ILE A 19 -8.42 9.82 -10.92
C ILE A 19 -7.02 9.91 -10.32
N ALA A 20 -6.52 8.82 -9.74
CA ALA A 20 -5.18 8.82 -9.15
C ALA A 20 -4.14 8.96 -10.25
N HIS A 21 -3.16 9.83 -10.02
CA HIS A 21 -2.08 10.03 -10.98
C HIS A 21 -0.77 10.43 -10.31
N ASP A 22 -0.75 10.55 -8.99
CA ASP A 22 0.45 10.91 -8.25
C ASP A 22 0.85 9.75 -7.35
N ILE A 23 2.14 9.73 -6.96
CA ILE A 23 2.66 8.65 -6.13
C ILE A 23 1.95 8.57 -4.77
N THR A 24 1.57 9.72 -4.21
CA THR A 24 0.85 9.71 -2.95
C THR A 24 -0.51 9.04 -3.09
N ASP A 25 -1.16 9.22 -4.24
CA ASP A 25 -2.44 8.56 -4.49
C ASP A 25 -2.25 7.06 -4.58
N VAL A 26 -1.16 6.62 -5.19
CA VAL A 26 -0.86 5.19 -5.31
C VAL A 26 -0.62 4.60 -3.92
N ILE A 27 0.12 5.29 -3.09
CA ILE A 27 0.41 4.81 -1.73
C ILE A 27 -0.87 4.73 -0.92
N ASP A 28 -1.75 5.73 -1.04
CA ASP A 28 -3.05 5.68 -0.36
C ASP A 28 -3.85 4.47 -0.80
N LEU A 29 -3.83 4.17 -2.09
CA LEU A 29 -4.57 3.04 -2.62
C LEU A 29 -3.99 1.73 -2.11
N MET A 30 -2.67 1.65 -2.02
CA MET A 30 -2.02 0.47 -1.46
C MET A 30 -2.42 0.26 -0.01
N GLU A 31 -2.47 1.33 0.76
CA GLU A 31 -2.89 1.24 2.14
C GLU A 31 -4.30 0.67 2.24
N LYS A 32 -5.21 1.17 1.41
CA LYS A 32 -6.57 0.68 1.41
C LYS A 32 -6.64 -0.81 1.08
N ALA A 33 -5.85 -1.24 0.10
CA ALA A 33 -5.83 -2.64 -0.29
C ALA A 33 -5.33 -3.52 0.86
N LEU A 34 -4.29 -3.08 1.55
CA LEU A 34 -3.74 -3.84 2.66
C LEU A 34 -4.73 -3.97 3.81
N LEU A 35 -5.47 -2.88 4.10
CA LEU A 35 -6.48 -2.94 5.14
C LEU A 35 -7.62 -3.87 4.76
N LYS A 36 -8.01 -3.87 3.49
CA LYS A 36 -9.09 -4.73 3.04
C LYS A 36 -8.71 -6.21 3.08
N ILE A 37 -7.44 -6.53 2.83
CA ILE A 37 -7.01 -7.92 2.84
C ILE A 37 -6.86 -8.47 4.26
N GLY A 38 -6.89 -7.59 5.29
CA GLY A 38 -6.94 -8.05 6.67
C GLY A 38 -5.83 -7.56 7.58
N TYR A 39 -4.91 -6.76 7.08
CA TYR A 39 -3.87 -6.21 7.96
C TYR A 39 -4.43 -5.12 8.86
N GLU A 40 -3.92 -5.05 10.08
CA GLU A 40 -4.35 -4.01 11.01
C GLU A 40 -3.75 -2.66 10.62
N PRO A 41 -4.50 -1.56 10.87
CA PRO A 41 -4.00 -0.23 10.48
C PRO A 41 -2.63 0.11 11.05
N GLU A 42 -2.38 -0.27 12.29
CA GLU A 42 -1.08 0.04 12.90
C GLU A 42 0.05 -0.74 12.27
N ARG A 43 -0.22 -1.97 11.85
CA ARG A 43 0.79 -2.75 11.16
C ARG A 43 1.10 -2.19 9.79
N VAL A 44 0.07 -1.74 9.10
CA VAL A 44 0.26 -1.13 7.78
C VAL A 44 1.09 0.14 7.92
N LYS A 45 0.74 0.98 8.89
CA LYS A 45 1.49 2.21 9.13
C LYS A 45 2.93 1.92 9.49
N GLY A 46 3.15 0.96 10.39
CA GLY A 46 4.49 0.59 10.79
C GLY A 46 5.33 0.08 9.64
N GLY A 47 4.71 -0.71 8.74
CA GLY A 47 5.41 -1.22 7.57
C GLY A 47 5.85 -0.12 6.63
N PHE A 48 4.97 0.85 6.39
CA PHE A 48 5.32 1.98 5.53
C PHE A 48 6.45 2.80 6.14
N LEU A 49 6.38 3.06 7.45
CA LEU A 49 7.43 3.83 8.12
C LEU A 49 8.76 3.10 8.09
N TYR A 50 8.74 1.80 8.30
CA TYR A 50 9.95 0.99 8.26
C TYR A 50 10.58 1.05 6.88
N LYS A 51 9.78 0.87 5.85
CA LYS A 51 10.30 0.89 4.48
C LYS A 51 10.82 2.25 4.10
N ALA A 52 10.14 3.30 4.50
CA ALA A 52 10.61 4.66 4.23
C ALA A 52 11.96 4.91 4.88
N SER A 53 12.14 4.40 6.09
CA SER A 53 13.42 4.54 6.80
C SER A 53 14.53 3.81 6.05
N GLU A 54 14.23 2.61 5.54
CA GLU A 54 15.22 1.85 4.77
C GLU A 54 15.64 2.58 3.50
N ILE A 55 14.68 3.16 2.81
CA ILE A 55 14.96 3.88 1.57
C ILE A 55 15.84 5.08 1.86
N GLN A 56 15.57 5.79 2.95
CA GLN A 56 16.39 6.94 3.32
C GLN A 56 17.82 6.54 3.62
N LYS A 57 18.01 5.39 4.25
CA LYS A 57 19.35 4.91 4.55
C LYS A 57 20.13 4.58 3.29
N GLU A 58 19.46 4.03 2.29
CA GLU A 58 20.11 3.64 1.05
C GLU A 58 20.36 4.83 0.15
N ASP A 59 19.69 5.92 0.38
CA ASP A 59 19.72 7.09 -0.49
C ASP A 59 20.91 8.02 -0.14
N LYS A 60 22.06 7.45 0.06
CA LYS A 60 23.22 8.25 0.44
C LYS A 60 24.25 8.37 -0.64
#